data_6c6b203da86dbf2544282ff29b67d105
#
_entry.id   6c6b203da86dbf2544282ff29b67d105
#
_cell.length_a   1.000
_cell.length_b   1.000
_cell.length_c   1.000
_cell.angle_alpha   90.00
_cell.angle_beta   90.00
_cell.angle_gamma   90.00
#
_symmetry.space_group_name_H-M   'P 1'
#
loop_
_entity.id
_entity.type
_entity.pdbx_description
1 polymer ?
#
loop_
_entity_poly.entity_id
_entity_poly.type
_entity_poly.pdbx_seq_one_letter_code
_entity_poly.pdbx_strand_id
1 'polypeptide(L)'
;MLSVFCYTEFAVEIPVAGGSFAYLRVELGDVAAFIAAANLILESIIGTAAVARSWTSYFASLINKPASALRIQTSLLEGYNELDPIAVVVIAVTATMAILSAKGTSRINWVASAIHVVVIAFVIVAGFIHAKPSNLTPFMPNGVPGVFHAAAIVYFAYGGFDNIATMAEEVKNPSRDIPLGLLGSMSVITVIYCVMALVLSMMQPYTAIDRSAAYSVAFSSVGMHWAHLDVLSSLLSVSTLFIFMMMATALLVRRYYVRGVTTRTHALRLLVFLLVIIASSAGIAAYWGTRPDRWEGYVVLVPAWLLGTLGIQVMVPAARAPKVWGVPLVPWLPSLSIATNLFLMGSLGSQAFVRFGACTAIMLIYYVLVGLHATYDVAHDVCSEDELKDYGDTADDDAGEKAAAKTADVEKASAGEGGR
;
A
#
# COMPACT_ATOMS: atom_id res chain seq x y z
N MET A 1 -0.39 -1.54 -11.29
CA MET A 1 -1.67 -1.10 -11.88
C MET A 1 -2.88 -1.84 -11.34
N LEU A 2 -2.93 -3.17 -11.32
CA LEU A 2 -4.11 -3.91 -10.83
C LEU A 2 -4.56 -3.48 -9.42
N SER A 3 -3.62 -3.39 -8.49
CA SER A 3 -3.90 -2.95 -7.11
C SER A 3 -4.31 -1.48 -7.04
N VAL A 4 -3.76 -0.63 -7.91
CA VAL A 4 -4.12 0.80 -7.97
C VAL A 4 -5.59 1.00 -8.32
N PHE A 5 -6.14 0.20 -9.25
CA PHE A 5 -7.58 0.23 -9.54
C PHE A 5 -8.43 -0.05 -8.30
N CYS A 6 -8.06 -1.07 -7.51
CA CYS A 6 -8.78 -1.41 -6.29
C CYS A 6 -8.75 -0.27 -5.26
N TYR A 7 -7.59 0.33 -5.05
CA TYR A 7 -7.43 1.47 -4.15
C TYR A 7 -8.22 2.69 -4.61
N THR A 8 -8.21 2.96 -5.92
CA THR A 8 -8.91 4.10 -6.49
C THR A 8 -10.42 4.02 -6.22
N GLU A 9 -11.04 2.85 -6.35
CA GLU A 9 -12.45 2.68 -6.04
C GLU A 9 -12.74 2.95 -4.57
N PHE A 10 -11.93 2.42 -3.65
CA PHE A 10 -12.10 2.68 -2.22
C PHE A 10 -11.94 4.15 -1.87
N ALA A 11 -10.92 4.81 -2.42
CA ALA A 11 -10.66 6.22 -2.15
C ALA A 11 -11.78 7.16 -2.65
N VAL A 12 -12.48 6.76 -3.71
CA VAL A 12 -13.65 7.50 -4.23
C VAL A 12 -14.93 7.20 -3.43
N GLU A 13 -15.14 5.94 -3.06
CA GLU A 13 -16.38 5.50 -2.39
C GLU A 13 -16.37 5.74 -0.88
N ILE A 14 -15.20 5.76 -0.26
CA ILE A 14 -14.98 5.99 1.18
C ILE A 14 -13.87 7.04 1.33
N PRO A 15 -14.15 8.33 1.04
CA PRO A 15 -13.16 9.39 1.14
C PRO A 15 -12.94 9.80 2.60
N VAL A 16 -12.26 8.95 3.36
CA VAL A 16 -11.93 9.16 4.78
C VAL A 16 -10.44 9.09 5.00
N ALA A 17 -9.93 9.77 6.03
CA ALA A 17 -8.58 9.59 6.49
C ALA A 17 -8.34 8.15 6.97
N GLY A 18 -7.12 7.64 6.79
CA GLY A 18 -6.73 6.30 7.24
C GLY A 18 -6.55 5.27 6.11
N GLY A 19 -6.93 5.58 4.87
CA GLY A 19 -6.63 4.76 3.68
C GLY A 19 -6.96 3.28 3.88
N SER A 20 -5.97 2.40 3.64
CA SER A 20 -6.12 0.95 3.72
C SER A 20 -6.71 0.45 5.03
N PHE A 21 -6.33 1.05 6.17
CA PHE A 21 -6.87 0.68 7.48
C PHE A 21 -8.38 0.90 7.53
N ALA A 22 -8.85 2.09 7.16
CA ALA A 22 -10.26 2.44 7.17
C ALA A 22 -11.07 1.56 6.21
N TYR A 23 -10.57 1.34 5.00
CA TYR A 23 -11.24 0.52 3.98
C TYR A 23 -11.38 -0.94 4.42
N LEU A 24 -10.31 -1.52 4.95
CA LEU A 24 -10.31 -2.91 5.44
C LEU A 24 -11.17 -3.08 6.69
N ARG A 25 -11.21 -2.08 7.58
CA ARG A 25 -12.06 -2.09 8.77
C ARG A 25 -13.53 -2.17 8.39
N VAL A 26 -13.97 -1.36 7.43
CA VAL A 26 -15.36 -1.33 6.97
C VAL A 26 -15.77 -2.64 6.28
N GLU A 27 -14.90 -3.24 5.48
CA GLU A 27 -15.27 -4.36 4.62
C GLU A 27 -14.88 -5.74 5.18
N LEU A 28 -13.76 -5.85 5.91
CA LEU A 28 -13.22 -7.11 6.42
C LEU A 28 -13.20 -7.17 7.97
N GLY A 29 -13.50 -6.05 8.64
CA GLY A 29 -13.54 -5.97 10.09
C GLY A 29 -12.20 -5.62 10.75
N ASP A 30 -12.24 -5.43 12.08
CA ASP A 30 -11.14 -4.85 12.87
C ASP A 30 -9.85 -5.68 12.84
N VAL A 31 -9.95 -7.01 12.87
CA VAL A 31 -8.75 -7.90 12.87
C VAL A 31 -7.95 -7.72 11.57
N ALA A 32 -8.64 -7.73 10.42
CA ALA A 32 -8.00 -7.56 9.13
C ALA A 32 -7.37 -6.17 8.99
N ALA A 33 -8.08 -5.15 9.43
CA ALA A 33 -7.61 -3.78 9.46
C ALA A 33 -6.37 -3.62 10.35
N PHE A 34 -6.37 -4.23 11.54
CA PHE A 34 -5.22 -4.18 12.45
C PHE A 34 -3.99 -4.86 11.86
N ILE A 35 -4.13 -6.05 11.27
CA ILE A 35 -3.03 -6.74 10.60
C ILE A 35 -2.45 -5.87 9.46
N ALA A 36 -3.31 -5.24 8.67
CA ALA A 36 -2.87 -4.36 7.59
C ALA A 36 -2.14 -3.12 8.13
N ALA A 37 -2.67 -2.46 9.16
CA ALA A 37 -2.02 -1.31 9.80
C ALA A 37 -0.65 -1.68 10.38
N ALA A 38 -0.55 -2.82 11.04
CA ALA A 38 0.72 -3.32 11.56
C ALA A 38 1.76 -3.53 10.45
N ASN A 39 1.33 -4.08 9.31
CA ASN A 39 2.22 -4.26 8.15
C ASN A 39 2.59 -2.92 7.49
N LEU A 40 1.69 -1.93 7.43
CA LEU A 40 1.99 -0.57 6.95
C LEU A 40 3.04 0.12 7.82
N ILE A 41 2.93 -0.02 9.15
CA ILE A 41 3.93 0.52 10.08
C ILE A 41 5.28 -0.17 9.86
N LEU A 42 5.29 -1.50 9.77
CA LEU A 42 6.50 -2.27 9.50
C LEU A 42 7.16 -1.85 8.18
N GLU A 43 6.38 -1.72 7.11
CA GLU A 43 6.82 -1.24 5.80
C GLU A 43 7.44 0.16 5.90
N SER A 44 6.79 1.08 6.60
CA SER A 44 7.27 2.46 6.78
C SER A 44 8.58 2.53 7.54
N ILE A 45 8.72 1.74 8.62
CA ILE A 45 9.96 1.67 9.42
C ILE A 45 11.12 1.13 8.58
N ILE A 46 10.90 0.00 7.90
CA ILE A 46 11.93 -0.64 7.09
C ILE A 46 12.28 0.25 5.89
N GLY A 47 11.28 0.85 5.23
CA GLY A 47 11.47 1.76 4.10
C GLY A 47 12.32 2.98 4.48
N THR A 48 12.01 3.61 5.59
CA THR A 48 12.78 4.75 6.11
C THR A 48 14.22 4.35 6.41
N ALA A 49 14.43 3.20 7.08
CA ALA A 49 15.77 2.69 7.37
C ALA A 49 16.56 2.37 6.09
N ALA A 50 15.90 1.81 5.08
CA ALA A 50 16.50 1.50 3.79
C ALA A 50 16.99 2.76 3.08
N VAL A 51 16.12 3.78 2.97
CA VAL A 51 16.45 5.06 2.34
C VAL A 51 17.60 5.76 3.10
N ALA A 52 17.57 5.77 4.42
CA ALA A 52 18.62 6.38 5.21
C ALA A 52 19.98 5.67 5.02
N ARG A 53 20.01 4.34 4.96
CA ARG A 53 21.25 3.58 4.66
C ARG A 53 21.74 3.79 3.23
N SER A 54 20.83 3.95 2.28
CA SER A 54 21.20 4.33 0.91
C SER A 54 21.88 5.69 0.91
N TRP A 55 21.38 6.67 1.67
CA TRP A 55 22.00 7.99 1.79
C TRP A 55 23.46 7.89 2.26
N THR A 56 23.75 7.04 3.25
CA THR A 56 25.14 6.79 3.69
C THR A 56 26.01 6.24 2.57
N SER A 57 25.48 5.33 1.75
CA SER A 57 26.20 4.76 0.61
C SER A 57 26.55 5.80 -0.45
N TYR A 58 25.61 6.74 -0.72
CA TYR A 58 25.88 7.88 -1.62
C TYR A 58 26.90 8.82 -1.08
N PHE A 59 26.79 9.18 0.20
CA PHE A 59 27.74 10.07 0.85
C PHE A 59 29.15 9.46 0.84
N ALA A 60 29.27 8.15 1.11
CA ALA A 60 30.53 7.45 1.02
C ALA A 60 31.13 7.54 -0.38
N SER A 61 30.32 7.38 -1.40
CA SER A 61 30.77 7.49 -2.75
C SER A 61 31.16 8.91 -3.15
N LEU A 62 30.43 9.92 -2.69
CA LEU A 62 30.79 11.34 -2.92
C LEU A 62 32.20 11.66 -2.40
N ILE A 63 32.62 11.01 -1.32
CA ILE A 63 33.97 11.16 -0.74
C ILE A 63 34.97 10.09 -1.23
N ASN A 64 34.61 9.33 -2.30
CA ASN A 64 35.43 8.27 -2.88
C ASN A 64 35.84 7.17 -1.86
N LYS A 65 34.98 6.80 -0.94
CA LYS A 65 35.18 5.72 0.03
C LYS A 65 34.13 4.63 -0.16
N PRO A 66 34.45 3.36 0.14
CA PRO A 66 33.44 2.31 0.18
C PRO A 66 32.46 2.56 1.34
N ALA A 67 31.20 2.20 1.19
CA ALA A 67 30.15 2.39 2.20
C ALA A 67 30.52 1.74 3.55
N SER A 68 31.22 0.60 3.52
CA SER A 68 31.73 -0.11 4.70
C SER A 68 32.72 0.71 5.55
N ALA A 69 33.40 1.68 4.96
CA ALA A 69 34.34 2.56 5.70
C ALA A 69 33.62 3.55 6.63
N LEU A 70 32.34 3.82 6.41
CA LEU A 70 31.51 4.71 7.22
C LEU A 70 30.57 3.95 8.17
N ARG A 71 30.55 2.63 8.09
CA ARG A 71 29.78 1.75 8.95
C ARG A 71 30.63 1.11 10.04
N ILE A 72 30.07 0.95 11.22
CA ILE A 72 30.73 0.29 12.34
C ILE A 72 30.52 -1.21 12.19
N GLN A 73 31.60 -1.95 12.01
CA GLN A 73 31.57 -3.41 11.96
C GLN A 73 31.40 -3.97 13.38
N THR A 74 30.45 -4.87 13.55
CA THR A 74 30.13 -5.53 14.82
C THR A 74 30.22 -7.04 14.69
N SER A 75 30.32 -7.76 15.78
CA SER A 75 30.35 -9.22 15.84
C SER A 75 28.94 -9.87 15.79
N LEU A 76 27.93 -9.15 15.31
CA LEU A 76 26.57 -9.65 15.18
C LEU A 76 26.44 -10.63 13.99
N LEU A 77 25.31 -11.33 13.93
CA LEU A 77 24.99 -12.25 12.84
C LEU A 77 25.14 -11.59 11.47
N GLU A 78 25.54 -12.36 10.48
CA GLU A 78 25.70 -11.92 9.12
C GLU A 78 24.42 -11.23 8.61
N GLY A 79 24.54 -10.02 8.08
CA GLY A 79 23.43 -9.13 7.70
C GLY A 79 23.00 -8.11 8.77
N TYR A 80 23.43 -8.26 10.02
CA TYR A 80 23.24 -7.29 11.12
C TYR A 80 24.55 -6.75 11.69
N ASN A 81 25.66 -7.14 11.12
CA ASN A 81 27.01 -6.84 11.56
C ASN A 81 27.50 -5.44 11.19
N GLU A 82 26.72 -4.67 10.45
CA GLU A 82 27.06 -3.31 10.03
C GLU A 82 26.09 -2.29 10.61
N LEU A 83 26.51 -1.55 11.62
CA LEU A 83 25.77 -0.41 12.17
C LEU A 83 26.09 0.86 11.39
N ASP A 84 25.06 1.63 11.04
CA ASP A 84 25.15 2.84 10.23
C ASP A 84 24.76 4.08 11.05
N PRO A 85 25.74 4.73 11.74
CA PRO A 85 25.45 5.90 12.56
C PRO A 85 25.00 7.12 11.74
N ILE A 86 25.45 7.22 10.48
CA ILE A 86 25.04 8.33 9.60
C ILE A 86 23.57 8.20 9.25
N ALA A 87 23.09 6.99 8.94
CA ALA A 87 21.68 6.73 8.69
C ALA A 87 20.80 7.14 9.89
N VAL A 88 21.25 6.86 11.12
CA VAL A 88 20.55 7.28 12.35
C VAL A 88 20.45 8.80 12.44
N VAL A 89 21.55 9.53 12.17
CA VAL A 89 21.56 11.00 12.16
C VAL A 89 20.62 11.55 11.09
N VAL A 90 20.61 10.98 9.89
CA VAL A 90 19.70 11.39 8.80
C VAL A 90 18.24 11.22 9.22
N ILE A 91 17.88 10.08 9.82
CA ILE A 91 16.52 9.85 10.32
C ILE A 91 16.16 10.87 11.42
N ALA A 92 17.08 11.10 12.38
CA ALA A 92 16.83 12.04 13.47
C ALA A 92 16.62 13.48 12.97
N VAL A 93 17.43 13.93 12.01
CA VAL A 93 17.30 15.27 11.41
C VAL A 93 15.98 15.40 10.63
N THR A 94 15.66 14.44 9.77
CA THR A 94 14.43 14.48 8.97
C THR A 94 13.17 14.37 9.84
N ALA A 95 13.17 13.53 10.87
CA ALA A 95 12.08 13.44 11.83
C ALA A 95 11.90 14.75 12.62
N THR A 96 12.99 15.35 13.10
CA THR A 96 12.96 16.63 13.80
C THR A 96 12.39 17.74 12.90
N MET A 97 12.81 17.80 11.63
CA MET A 97 12.28 18.76 10.67
C MET A 97 10.77 18.55 10.43
N ALA A 98 10.32 17.31 10.31
CA ALA A 98 8.91 16.97 10.12
C ALA A 98 8.06 17.39 11.33
N ILE A 99 8.55 17.19 12.55
CA ILE A 99 7.84 17.55 13.80
C ILE A 99 7.78 19.07 13.98
N LEU A 100 8.88 19.78 13.72
CA LEU A 100 8.96 21.21 14.00
C LEU A 100 8.21 22.09 13.00
N SER A 101 8.04 21.68 11.75
CA SER A 101 7.42 22.52 10.73
C SER A 101 6.78 21.76 9.57
N ALA A 102 5.49 21.52 9.65
CA ALA A 102 4.72 20.92 8.55
C ALA A 102 4.76 21.79 7.27
N LYS A 103 4.64 23.12 7.39
CA LYS A 103 4.72 24.04 6.23
C LYS A 103 6.12 24.11 5.62
N GLY A 104 7.17 24.08 6.45
CA GLY A 104 8.56 24.03 5.99
C GLY A 104 8.84 22.72 5.27
N THR A 105 8.41 21.59 5.82
CA THR A 105 8.55 20.26 5.24
C THR A 105 7.86 20.18 3.87
N SER A 106 6.66 20.74 3.72
CA SER A 106 5.96 20.76 2.43
C SER A 106 6.72 21.54 1.36
N ARG A 107 7.29 22.70 1.69
CA ARG A 107 8.11 23.48 0.72
C ARG A 107 9.38 22.74 0.33
N ILE A 108 10.09 22.15 1.30
CA ILE A 108 11.29 21.36 1.05
C ILE A 108 10.94 20.17 0.15
N ASN A 109 9.84 19.47 0.43
CA ASN A 109 9.39 18.35 -0.38
C ASN A 109 9.09 18.76 -1.83
N TRP A 110 8.46 19.93 -2.04
CA TRP A 110 8.20 20.44 -3.39
C TRP A 110 9.49 20.76 -4.17
N VAL A 111 10.45 21.44 -3.51
CA VAL A 111 11.75 21.75 -4.12
C VAL A 111 12.54 20.47 -4.40
N ALA A 112 12.57 19.54 -3.43
CA ALA A 112 13.23 18.25 -3.60
C ALA A 112 12.62 17.44 -4.75
N SER A 113 11.30 17.43 -4.89
CA SER A 113 10.60 16.77 -5.99
C SER A 113 10.94 17.39 -7.36
N ALA A 114 11.02 18.71 -7.44
CA ALA A 114 11.41 19.40 -8.65
C ALA A 114 12.86 19.04 -9.06
N ILE A 115 13.78 19.07 -8.09
CA ILE A 115 15.19 18.65 -8.31
C ILE A 115 15.24 17.18 -8.76
N HIS A 116 14.43 16.31 -8.13
CA HIS A 116 14.37 14.89 -8.48
C HIS A 116 13.95 14.67 -9.93
N VAL A 117 12.95 15.38 -10.42
CA VAL A 117 12.53 15.30 -11.82
C VAL A 117 13.66 15.73 -12.77
N VAL A 118 14.40 16.78 -12.43
CA VAL A 118 15.55 17.25 -13.23
C VAL A 118 16.65 16.19 -13.24
N VAL A 119 16.95 15.56 -12.09
CA VAL A 119 17.95 14.50 -11.98
C VAL A 119 17.54 13.27 -12.80
N ILE A 120 16.28 12.85 -12.72
CA ILE A 120 15.75 11.75 -13.55
C ILE A 120 15.90 12.05 -15.03
N ALA A 121 15.50 13.24 -15.47
CA ALA A 121 15.64 13.65 -16.86
C ALA A 121 17.11 13.65 -17.30
N PHE A 122 18.01 14.15 -16.44
CA PHE A 122 19.45 14.09 -16.68
C PHE A 122 19.95 12.65 -16.81
N VAL A 123 19.59 11.75 -15.89
CA VAL A 123 19.98 10.33 -15.92
C VAL A 123 19.53 9.67 -17.22
N ILE A 124 18.30 9.92 -17.65
CA ILE A 124 17.75 9.37 -18.90
C ILE A 124 18.54 9.91 -20.11
N VAL A 125 18.69 11.22 -20.22
CA VAL A 125 19.34 11.84 -21.39
C VAL A 125 20.82 11.46 -21.45
N ALA A 126 21.58 11.66 -20.37
CA ALA A 126 23.00 11.34 -20.32
C ALA A 126 23.26 9.84 -20.47
N GLY A 127 22.38 9.00 -19.93
CA GLY A 127 22.48 7.57 -20.07
C GLY A 127 22.24 7.09 -21.51
N PHE A 128 21.27 7.65 -22.22
CA PHE A 128 21.07 7.35 -23.64
C PHE A 128 22.24 7.76 -24.52
N ILE A 129 22.93 8.85 -24.20
CA ILE A 129 24.14 9.26 -24.94
C ILE A 129 25.25 8.21 -24.88
N HIS A 130 25.36 7.51 -23.74
CA HIS A 130 26.35 6.47 -23.48
C HIS A 130 25.82 5.04 -23.67
N ALA A 131 24.60 4.87 -24.17
CA ALA A 131 23.93 3.60 -24.33
C ALA A 131 24.58 2.73 -25.42
N LYS A 132 24.82 1.47 -25.08
CA LYS A 132 25.35 0.47 -26.01
C LYS A 132 24.34 -0.69 -26.08
N PRO A 133 23.60 -0.84 -27.21
CA PRO A 133 22.60 -1.89 -27.35
C PRO A 133 23.17 -3.32 -27.19
N SER A 134 24.48 -3.52 -27.43
CA SER A 134 25.18 -4.79 -27.22
C SER A 134 25.12 -5.28 -25.75
N ASN A 135 24.97 -4.37 -24.79
CA ASN A 135 24.89 -4.75 -23.38
C ASN A 135 23.57 -5.43 -23.00
N LEU A 136 22.54 -5.36 -23.85
CA LEU A 136 21.28 -6.08 -23.66
C LEU A 136 21.35 -7.57 -23.96
N THR A 137 22.49 -8.08 -24.42
CA THR A 137 22.68 -9.50 -24.70
C THR A 137 23.53 -10.19 -23.62
N PRO A 138 23.03 -11.27 -22.97
CA PRO A 138 21.74 -11.92 -23.14
C PRO A 138 20.59 -11.17 -22.48
N PHE A 139 19.40 -11.12 -23.12
CA PHE A 139 18.25 -10.34 -22.64
C PHE A 139 17.67 -10.86 -21.32
N MET A 140 17.71 -12.17 -21.08
CA MET A 140 17.24 -12.83 -19.85
C MET A 140 18.31 -13.78 -19.29
N PRO A 141 19.39 -13.27 -18.67
CA PRO A 141 20.51 -14.11 -18.22
C PRO A 141 20.10 -15.13 -17.14
N ASN A 142 19.13 -14.79 -16.29
CA ASN A 142 18.62 -15.66 -15.22
C ASN A 142 17.29 -16.33 -15.58
N GLY A 143 16.90 -16.29 -16.85
CA GLY A 143 15.65 -16.87 -17.33
C GLY A 143 14.40 -16.19 -16.77
N VAL A 144 13.25 -16.79 -17.05
CA VAL A 144 11.93 -16.30 -16.60
C VAL A 144 11.80 -16.25 -15.07
N PRO A 145 12.29 -17.21 -14.27
CA PRO A 145 12.25 -17.12 -12.82
C PRO A 145 12.97 -15.89 -12.26
N GLY A 146 14.12 -15.53 -12.85
CA GLY A 146 14.86 -14.33 -12.47
C GLY A 146 14.09 -13.03 -12.71
N VAL A 147 13.30 -12.96 -13.80
CA VAL A 147 12.45 -11.80 -14.10
C VAL A 147 11.38 -11.61 -13.03
N PHE A 148 10.68 -12.67 -12.63
CA PHE A 148 9.65 -12.57 -11.60
C PHE A 148 10.21 -12.29 -10.19
N HIS A 149 11.37 -12.87 -9.87
CA HIS A 149 12.05 -12.55 -8.62
C HIS A 149 12.44 -11.05 -8.58
N ALA A 150 13.03 -10.53 -9.66
CA ALA A 150 13.34 -9.11 -9.77
C ALA A 150 12.08 -8.23 -9.71
N ALA A 151 11.00 -8.62 -10.41
CA ALA A 151 9.73 -7.91 -10.37
C ALA A 151 9.16 -7.81 -8.94
N ALA A 152 9.23 -8.90 -8.16
CA ALA A 152 8.80 -8.92 -6.77
C ALA A 152 9.62 -7.95 -5.89
N ILE A 153 10.93 -7.86 -6.10
CA ILE A 153 11.80 -6.94 -5.38
C ILE A 153 11.50 -5.48 -5.78
N VAL A 154 11.43 -5.20 -7.09
CA VAL A 154 11.19 -3.85 -7.62
C VAL A 154 9.79 -3.33 -7.29
N TYR A 155 8.86 -4.20 -6.93
CA TYR A 155 7.50 -3.81 -6.54
C TYR A 155 7.48 -2.79 -5.41
N PHE A 156 8.44 -2.84 -4.50
CA PHE A 156 8.66 -1.85 -3.46
C PHE A 156 8.78 -0.41 -4.01
N ALA A 157 9.38 -0.22 -5.18
CA ALA A 157 9.54 1.10 -5.78
C ALA A 157 8.21 1.77 -6.14
N TYR A 158 7.11 1.02 -6.15
CA TYR A 158 5.76 1.52 -6.37
C TYR A 158 4.99 1.80 -5.07
N GLY A 159 5.53 1.48 -3.90
CA GLY A 159 4.95 1.82 -2.61
C GLY A 159 4.79 3.32 -2.43
N GLY A 160 3.75 3.75 -1.72
CA GLY A 160 3.47 5.15 -1.43
C GLY A 160 2.28 5.76 -2.19
N PHE A 161 1.75 5.13 -3.24
CA PHE A 161 0.52 5.60 -3.88
C PHE A 161 -0.69 5.44 -2.94
N ASP A 162 -0.65 4.53 -2.01
CA ASP A 162 -1.62 4.32 -0.95
C ASP A 162 -1.70 5.52 0.01
N ASN A 163 -0.62 6.28 0.20
CA ASN A 163 -0.62 7.54 0.94
C ASN A 163 -1.53 8.61 0.29
N ILE A 164 -1.70 8.59 -1.04
CA ILE A 164 -2.66 9.48 -1.71
C ILE A 164 -4.09 9.11 -1.30
N ALA A 165 -4.37 7.83 -1.14
CA ALA A 165 -5.68 7.37 -0.67
C ALA A 165 -5.98 7.79 0.79
N THR A 166 -4.96 7.96 1.63
CA THR A 166 -5.17 8.48 3.01
C THR A 166 -5.58 9.95 3.05
N MET A 167 -5.27 10.71 1.99
CA MET A 167 -5.60 12.14 1.86
C MET A 167 -6.87 12.38 1.02
N ALA A 168 -7.65 11.35 0.76
CA ALA A 168 -8.83 11.43 -0.11
C ALA A 168 -9.88 12.45 0.36
N GLU A 169 -10.00 12.68 1.66
CA GLU A 169 -10.91 13.67 2.24
C GLU A 169 -10.53 15.13 1.96
N GLU A 170 -9.24 15.40 1.67
CA GLU A 170 -8.75 16.75 1.37
C GLU A 170 -8.93 17.14 -0.12
N VAL A 171 -9.33 16.17 -0.96
CA VAL A 171 -9.48 16.37 -2.40
C VAL A 171 -10.81 17.04 -2.73
N LYS A 172 -10.79 18.14 -3.46
CA LYS A 172 -12.01 18.93 -3.78
C LYS A 172 -13.05 18.14 -4.60
N ASN A 173 -12.62 17.36 -5.59
CA ASN A 173 -13.49 16.53 -6.43
C ASN A 173 -13.00 15.07 -6.43
N PRO A 174 -13.23 14.29 -5.34
CA PRO A 174 -12.67 12.96 -5.17
C PRO A 174 -13.00 12.00 -6.33
N SER A 175 -14.22 12.08 -6.86
CA SER A 175 -14.73 11.22 -7.93
C SER A 175 -13.97 11.30 -9.25
N ARG A 176 -13.37 12.47 -9.55
CA ARG A 176 -12.62 12.73 -10.77
C ARG A 176 -11.12 12.78 -10.52
N ASP A 177 -10.73 13.51 -9.49
CA ASP A 177 -9.33 13.87 -9.29
C ASP A 177 -8.51 12.71 -8.72
N ILE A 178 -9.13 11.84 -7.87
CA ILE A 178 -8.45 10.67 -7.33
C ILE A 178 -8.16 9.62 -8.42
N PRO A 179 -9.12 9.19 -9.27
CA PRO A 179 -8.82 8.25 -10.34
C PRO A 179 -7.78 8.79 -11.32
N LEU A 180 -7.92 10.05 -11.71
CA LEU A 180 -6.98 10.68 -12.64
C LEU A 180 -5.58 10.82 -12.02
N GLY A 181 -5.50 11.22 -10.76
CA GLY A 181 -4.24 11.39 -10.02
C GLY A 181 -3.52 10.06 -9.79
N LEU A 182 -4.22 9.06 -9.24
CA LEU A 182 -3.64 7.74 -8.94
C LEU A 182 -3.23 6.99 -10.21
N LEU A 183 -4.15 6.80 -11.14
CA LEU A 183 -3.87 6.04 -12.37
C LEU A 183 -2.91 6.79 -13.28
N GLY A 184 -3.04 8.12 -13.38
CA GLY A 184 -2.16 8.95 -14.19
C GLY A 184 -0.73 8.97 -13.65
N SER A 185 -0.55 9.27 -12.37
CA SER A 185 0.78 9.28 -11.75
C SER A 185 1.47 7.93 -11.83
N MET A 186 0.76 6.85 -11.52
CA MET A 186 1.33 5.50 -11.58
C MET A 186 1.70 5.08 -12.99
N SER A 187 0.94 5.51 -14.00
CA SER A 187 1.28 5.25 -15.42
C SER A 187 2.57 5.99 -15.81
N VAL A 188 2.68 7.27 -15.46
CA VAL A 188 3.87 8.09 -15.75
C VAL A 188 5.10 7.52 -15.04
N ILE A 189 4.99 7.19 -13.73
CA ILE A 189 6.08 6.61 -12.95
C ILE A 189 6.53 5.28 -13.56
N THR A 190 5.58 4.42 -13.98
CA THR A 190 5.91 3.13 -14.62
C THR A 190 6.74 3.34 -15.89
N VAL A 191 6.35 4.27 -16.75
CA VAL A 191 7.10 4.59 -17.97
C VAL A 191 8.52 5.09 -17.62
N ILE A 192 8.63 6.00 -16.67
CA ILE A 192 9.92 6.55 -16.22
C ILE A 192 10.83 5.43 -15.71
N TYR A 193 10.34 4.55 -14.84
CA TYR A 193 11.12 3.44 -14.29
C TYR A 193 11.56 2.45 -15.38
N CYS A 194 10.69 2.13 -16.33
CA CYS A 194 11.05 1.28 -17.46
C CYS A 194 12.17 1.90 -18.31
N VAL A 195 12.07 3.20 -18.59
CA VAL A 195 13.09 3.92 -19.36
C VAL A 195 14.42 3.99 -18.60
N MET A 196 14.39 4.31 -17.30
CA MET A 196 15.58 4.33 -16.47
C MET A 196 16.27 2.95 -16.41
N ALA A 197 15.52 1.87 -16.19
CA ALA A 197 16.05 0.53 -16.16
C ALA A 197 16.66 0.12 -17.51
N LEU A 198 16.01 0.48 -18.60
CA LEU A 198 16.51 0.24 -19.96
C LEU A 198 17.83 0.98 -20.17
N VAL A 199 17.91 2.25 -19.83
CA VAL A 199 19.11 3.07 -19.94
C VAL A 199 20.27 2.44 -19.15
N LEU A 200 20.06 2.06 -17.91
CA LEU A 200 21.07 1.43 -17.08
C LEU A 200 21.58 0.13 -17.70
N SER A 201 20.67 -0.72 -18.19
CA SER A 201 21.01 -1.99 -18.85
C SER A 201 21.76 -1.80 -20.17
N MET A 202 21.59 -0.65 -20.84
CA MET A 202 22.34 -0.30 -22.04
C MET A 202 23.69 0.34 -21.72
N MET A 203 23.85 1.00 -20.57
CA MET A 203 25.14 1.62 -20.18
C MET A 203 26.17 0.58 -19.75
N GLN A 204 25.74 -0.47 -19.05
CA GLN A 204 26.63 -1.51 -18.53
C GLN A 204 26.08 -2.92 -18.77
N PRO A 205 26.95 -3.94 -19.02
CA PRO A 205 26.53 -5.31 -19.03
C PRO A 205 26.02 -5.72 -17.63
N TYR A 206 25.00 -6.56 -17.56
CA TYR A 206 24.34 -6.93 -16.30
C TYR A 206 25.30 -7.47 -15.22
N THR A 207 26.41 -8.09 -15.62
CA THR A 207 27.46 -8.61 -14.71
C THR A 207 28.29 -7.51 -14.04
N ALA A 208 28.32 -6.32 -14.61
CA ALA A 208 29.08 -5.17 -14.09
C ALA A 208 28.21 -4.18 -13.31
N ILE A 209 26.89 -4.40 -13.26
CA ILE A 209 25.97 -3.56 -12.49
C ILE A 209 26.24 -3.75 -10.99
N ASP A 210 26.64 -2.69 -10.32
CA ASP A 210 26.92 -2.70 -8.89
C ASP A 210 25.64 -2.82 -8.07
N ARG A 211 25.67 -3.66 -7.01
CA ARG A 211 24.50 -3.93 -6.16
C ARG A 211 24.15 -2.79 -5.21
N SER A 212 25.10 -1.92 -4.91
CA SER A 212 24.95 -0.86 -3.91
C SER A 212 24.82 0.52 -4.53
N ALA A 213 25.22 0.68 -5.80
CA ALA A 213 25.38 1.98 -6.44
C ALA A 213 25.27 1.91 -7.97
N ALA A 214 24.23 1.24 -8.49
CA ALA A 214 24.10 0.88 -9.90
C ALA A 214 24.32 2.05 -10.88
N TYR A 215 23.56 3.15 -10.73
CA TYR A 215 23.69 4.31 -11.63
C TYR A 215 25.02 5.02 -11.49
N SER A 216 25.52 5.15 -10.29
CA SER A 216 26.75 5.85 -10.06
C SER A 216 27.97 5.12 -10.62
N VAL A 217 28.03 3.80 -10.41
CA VAL A 217 29.08 3.00 -11.01
C VAL A 217 28.95 3.02 -12.54
N ALA A 218 27.71 3.00 -13.07
CA ALA A 218 27.47 3.14 -14.50
C ALA A 218 27.96 4.50 -15.03
N PHE A 219 27.68 5.59 -14.37
CA PHE A 219 28.16 6.91 -14.75
C PHE A 219 29.67 7.08 -14.52
N SER A 220 30.22 6.50 -13.47
CA SER A 220 31.66 6.49 -13.21
C SER A 220 32.43 5.72 -14.30
N SER A 221 31.89 4.62 -14.80
CA SER A 221 32.52 3.83 -15.87
C SER A 221 32.60 4.58 -17.21
N VAL A 222 31.76 5.60 -17.42
CA VAL A 222 31.78 6.50 -18.57
C VAL A 222 32.42 7.86 -18.27
N GLY A 223 33.14 7.98 -17.13
CA GLY A 223 33.89 9.19 -16.75
C GLY A 223 33.13 10.20 -15.91
N MET A 224 31.91 9.88 -15.46
CA MET A 224 31.06 10.76 -14.65
C MET A 224 31.02 10.30 -13.18
N HIS A 225 32.00 10.66 -12.36
CA HIS A 225 32.27 10.10 -11.03
C HIS A 225 31.37 10.62 -9.86
N TRP A 226 30.21 11.19 -10.12
CA TRP A 226 29.43 11.90 -9.09
C TRP A 226 28.02 11.36 -8.77
N ALA A 227 27.65 10.13 -9.20
CA ALA A 227 26.28 9.60 -9.02
C ALA A 227 26.19 8.17 -8.42
N HIS A 228 25.75 7.97 -7.17
CA HIS A 228 25.61 6.65 -6.50
C HIS A 228 24.30 6.40 -5.74
N LEU A 229 23.67 5.25 -5.90
CA LEU A 229 22.51 4.73 -5.10
C LEU A 229 22.38 3.21 -5.15
N ASP A 230 22.17 2.53 -4.04
CA ASP A 230 21.36 1.30 -3.94
C ASP A 230 21.30 0.58 -2.56
N VAL A 231 20.29 -0.29 -2.40
CA VAL A 231 20.06 -1.45 -1.50
C VAL A 231 19.15 -1.29 -0.29
N LEU A 232 17.98 -1.91 -0.30
CA LEU A 232 17.28 -2.65 0.80
C LEU A 232 15.80 -3.01 0.47
N SER A 233 15.51 -3.74 -0.61
CA SER A 233 14.15 -3.84 -1.16
C SER A 233 13.33 -5.10 -0.82
N SER A 234 13.95 -6.22 -0.43
CA SER A 234 13.24 -7.51 -0.43
C SER A 234 12.25 -7.72 0.74
N LEU A 235 12.50 -7.17 1.93
CA LEU A 235 11.60 -7.35 3.07
C LEU A 235 10.34 -6.48 2.97
N LEU A 236 10.47 -5.31 2.36
CA LEU A 236 9.38 -4.36 2.12
C LEU A 236 8.34 -4.93 1.16
N SER A 237 8.79 -5.62 0.12
CA SER A 237 7.93 -6.12 -0.93
C SER A 237 6.87 -7.13 -0.46
N VAL A 238 7.16 -7.98 0.55
CA VAL A 238 6.19 -8.95 1.06
C VAL A 238 5.03 -8.25 1.76
N SER A 239 5.32 -7.26 2.61
CA SER A 239 4.29 -6.51 3.35
C SER A 239 3.38 -5.73 2.40
N THR A 240 3.95 -5.01 1.43
CA THR A 240 3.21 -4.24 0.42
C THR A 240 2.32 -5.15 -0.43
N LEU A 241 2.86 -6.24 -0.95
CA LEU A 241 2.10 -7.21 -1.74
C LEU A 241 0.93 -7.84 -0.96
N PHE A 242 1.15 -8.11 0.34
CA PHE A 242 0.10 -8.63 1.22
C PHE A 242 -1.03 -7.62 1.41
N ILE A 243 -0.72 -6.35 1.68
CA ILE A 243 -1.74 -5.30 1.83
C ILE A 243 -2.54 -5.14 0.54
N PHE A 244 -1.89 -5.12 -0.62
CA PHE A 244 -2.56 -5.00 -1.91
C PHE A 244 -3.44 -6.21 -2.25
N MET A 245 -3.05 -7.42 -1.83
CA MET A 245 -3.90 -8.60 -1.89
C MET A 245 -5.15 -8.43 -1.01
N MET A 246 -4.97 -7.94 0.22
CA MET A 246 -6.08 -7.70 1.15
C MET A 246 -7.06 -6.66 0.59
N MET A 247 -6.57 -5.58 -0.03
CA MET A 247 -7.40 -4.56 -0.67
C MET A 247 -8.21 -5.11 -1.85
N ALA A 248 -7.60 -5.93 -2.69
CA ALA A 248 -8.32 -6.58 -3.79
C ALA A 248 -9.40 -7.57 -3.29
N THR A 249 -9.12 -8.28 -2.19
CA THR A 249 -10.09 -9.14 -1.52
C THR A 249 -11.24 -8.34 -0.91
N ALA A 250 -10.94 -7.25 -0.22
CA ALA A 250 -11.94 -6.36 0.36
C ALA A 250 -12.87 -5.76 -0.71
N LEU A 251 -12.34 -5.42 -1.89
CA LEU A 251 -13.15 -4.94 -3.00
C LEU A 251 -14.16 -5.99 -3.50
N LEU A 252 -13.75 -7.26 -3.62
CA LEU A 252 -14.68 -8.34 -3.97
C LEU A 252 -15.76 -8.52 -2.90
N VAL A 253 -15.39 -8.48 -1.60
CA VAL A 253 -16.36 -8.52 -0.51
C VAL A 253 -17.32 -7.35 -0.61
N ARG A 254 -16.84 -6.12 -0.77
CA ARG A 254 -17.65 -4.91 -0.90
C ARG A 254 -18.68 -5.01 -2.03
N ARG A 255 -18.30 -5.57 -3.18
CA ARG A 255 -19.16 -5.66 -4.37
C ARG A 255 -20.25 -6.73 -4.25
N TYR A 256 -19.95 -7.83 -3.59
CA TYR A 256 -20.81 -9.02 -3.57
C TYR A 256 -21.47 -9.32 -2.23
N TYR A 257 -21.08 -8.60 -1.17
CA TYR A 257 -21.65 -8.80 0.17
C TYR A 257 -22.16 -7.47 0.78
N VAL A 258 -23.40 -7.49 1.26
CA VAL A 258 -24.01 -6.41 2.06
C VAL A 258 -24.71 -7.06 3.26
N ARG A 259 -24.35 -6.63 4.46
CA ARG A 259 -24.97 -7.15 5.70
C ARG A 259 -26.48 -6.87 5.70
N GLY A 260 -27.28 -7.88 5.96
CA GLY A 260 -28.74 -7.78 5.98
C GLY A 260 -29.42 -7.89 4.60
N VAL A 261 -28.70 -7.76 3.48
CA VAL A 261 -29.24 -7.88 2.10
C VAL A 261 -28.83 -9.18 1.45
N THR A 262 -27.55 -9.56 1.59
CA THR A 262 -27.03 -10.80 0.99
C THR A 262 -27.50 -12.02 1.79
N THR A 263 -28.12 -12.98 1.10
CA THR A 263 -28.58 -14.23 1.74
C THR A 263 -27.41 -15.07 2.23
N ARG A 264 -27.59 -15.85 3.29
CA ARG A 264 -26.54 -16.73 3.83
C ARG A 264 -25.94 -17.66 2.78
N THR A 265 -26.76 -18.14 1.83
CA THR A 265 -26.31 -19.01 0.74
C THR A 265 -25.35 -18.26 -0.21
N HIS A 266 -25.67 -17.02 -0.58
CA HIS A 266 -24.79 -16.22 -1.45
C HIS A 266 -23.50 -15.78 -0.72
N ALA A 267 -23.59 -15.45 0.56
CA ALA A 267 -22.43 -15.17 1.39
C ALA A 267 -21.48 -16.39 1.51
N LEU A 268 -22.04 -17.57 1.73
CA LEU A 268 -21.24 -18.81 1.77
C LEU A 268 -20.59 -19.12 0.41
N ARG A 269 -21.34 -18.96 -0.70
CA ARG A 269 -20.77 -19.13 -2.06
C ARG A 269 -19.61 -18.14 -2.31
N LEU A 270 -19.80 -16.88 -1.97
CA LEU A 270 -18.74 -15.87 -2.08
C LEU A 270 -17.50 -16.29 -1.29
N LEU A 271 -17.67 -16.69 -0.04
CA LEU A 271 -16.57 -17.16 0.81
C LEU A 271 -15.84 -18.36 0.18
N VAL A 272 -16.56 -19.36 -0.28
CA VAL A 272 -15.98 -20.55 -0.93
C VAL A 272 -15.18 -20.17 -2.16
N PHE A 273 -15.74 -19.34 -3.05
CA PHE A 273 -15.05 -18.92 -4.27
C PHE A 273 -13.84 -18.04 -3.98
N LEU A 274 -13.91 -17.15 -2.97
CA LEU A 274 -12.75 -16.37 -2.52
C LEU A 274 -11.64 -17.29 -1.98
N LEU A 275 -11.99 -18.27 -1.17
CA LEU A 275 -11.03 -19.26 -0.68
C LEU A 275 -10.41 -20.07 -1.82
N VAL A 276 -11.18 -20.44 -2.84
CA VAL A 276 -10.66 -21.13 -4.04
C VAL A 276 -9.68 -20.21 -4.80
N ILE A 277 -10.01 -18.93 -5.00
CA ILE A 277 -9.13 -17.96 -5.66
C ILE A 277 -7.82 -17.80 -4.87
N ILE A 278 -7.90 -17.59 -3.56
CA ILE A 278 -6.71 -17.40 -2.70
C ILE A 278 -5.88 -18.69 -2.66
N ALA A 279 -6.49 -19.84 -2.45
CA ALA A 279 -5.78 -21.10 -2.36
C ALA A 279 -5.13 -21.53 -3.68
N SER A 280 -5.83 -21.35 -4.82
CA SER A 280 -5.25 -21.65 -6.13
C SER A 280 -4.11 -20.68 -6.47
N SER A 281 -4.25 -19.40 -6.16
CA SER A 281 -3.20 -18.40 -6.35
C SER A 281 -1.97 -18.66 -5.47
N ALA A 282 -2.17 -19.00 -4.20
CA ALA A 282 -1.10 -19.42 -3.29
C ALA A 282 -0.44 -20.73 -3.75
N GLY A 283 -1.24 -21.67 -4.27
CA GLY A 283 -0.76 -22.89 -4.88
C GLY A 283 0.13 -22.64 -6.10
N ILE A 284 -0.27 -21.73 -6.99
CA ILE A 284 0.53 -21.29 -8.16
C ILE A 284 1.85 -20.70 -7.67
N ALA A 285 1.83 -19.82 -6.67
CA ALA A 285 3.01 -19.20 -6.09
C ALA A 285 3.97 -20.24 -5.48
N ALA A 286 3.46 -21.18 -4.68
CA ALA A 286 4.24 -22.23 -4.05
C ALA A 286 4.82 -23.21 -5.08
N TYR A 287 4.07 -23.57 -6.11
CA TYR A 287 4.51 -24.43 -7.17
C TYR A 287 5.63 -23.79 -8.00
N TRP A 288 5.51 -22.49 -8.31
CA TRP A 288 6.55 -21.69 -8.94
C TRP A 288 7.84 -21.66 -8.11
N GLY A 289 7.74 -21.39 -6.82
CA GLY A 289 8.89 -21.34 -5.91
C GLY A 289 9.62 -22.67 -5.73
N THR A 290 8.93 -23.82 -5.93
CA THR A 290 9.51 -25.14 -5.73
C THR A 290 9.93 -25.83 -7.03
N ARG A 291 9.20 -25.64 -8.11
CA ARG A 291 9.38 -26.36 -9.41
C ARG A 291 9.09 -25.45 -10.60
N PRO A 292 9.91 -24.41 -10.86
CA PRO A 292 9.63 -23.41 -11.89
C PRO A 292 9.63 -23.99 -13.33
N ASP A 293 10.35 -25.09 -13.56
CA ASP A 293 10.51 -25.69 -14.90
C ASP A 293 9.40 -26.69 -15.27
N ARG A 294 8.46 -26.97 -14.36
CA ARG A 294 7.38 -27.92 -14.59
C ARG A 294 6.04 -27.20 -14.76
N TRP A 295 5.27 -27.60 -15.75
CA TRP A 295 3.97 -26.98 -16.08
C TRP A 295 2.75 -27.75 -15.53
N GLU A 296 2.95 -29.00 -15.06
CA GLU A 296 1.88 -29.94 -14.68
C GLU A 296 0.93 -29.37 -13.62
N GLY A 297 1.46 -28.66 -12.60
CA GLY A 297 0.67 -28.06 -11.53
C GLY A 297 -0.22 -26.92 -12.00
N TYR A 298 0.19 -26.17 -13.00
CA TYR A 298 -0.61 -25.05 -13.52
C TYR A 298 -1.86 -25.51 -14.24
N VAL A 299 -1.87 -26.70 -14.83
CA VAL A 299 -3.04 -27.30 -15.49
C VAL A 299 -4.22 -27.49 -14.55
N VAL A 300 -3.96 -27.64 -13.24
CA VAL A 300 -5.00 -27.76 -12.22
C VAL A 300 -5.28 -26.41 -11.56
N LEU A 301 -4.23 -25.68 -11.20
CA LEU A 301 -4.36 -24.47 -10.38
C LEU A 301 -4.92 -23.27 -11.14
N VAL A 302 -4.52 -23.09 -12.42
CA VAL A 302 -5.05 -22.00 -13.24
C VAL A 302 -6.53 -22.17 -13.56
N PRO A 303 -7.00 -23.36 -14.02
CA PRO A 303 -8.44 -23.59 -14.14
C PRO A 303 -9.21 -23.45 -12.83
N ALA A 304 -8.65 -23.85 -11.70
CA ALA A 304 -9.30 -23.66 -10.38
C ALA A 304 -9.49 -22.17 -10.08
N TRP A 305 -8.48 -21.35 -10.33
CA TRP A 305 -8.59 -19.88 -10.18
C TRP A 305 -9.63 -19.29 -11.14
N LEU A 306 -9.62 -19.71 -12.41
CA LEU A 306 -10.62 -19.27 -13.41
C LEU A 306 -12.04 -19.66 -12.99
N LEU A 307 -12.25 -20.91 -12.54
CA LEU A 307 -13.56 -21.39 -12.08
C LEU A 307 -14.01 -20.65 -10.81
N GLY A 308 -13.11 -20.33 -9.89
CA GLY A 308 -13.40 -19.52 -8.71
C GLY A 308 -13.89 -18.13 -9.10
N THR A 309 -13.19 -17.47 -10.03
CA THR A 309 -13.55 -16.13 -10.51
C THR A 309 -14.87 -16.14 -11.30
N LEU A 310 -15.04 -17.09 -12.20
CA LEU A 310 -16.28 -17.29 -12.95
C LEU A 310 -17.45 -17.63 -12.02
N GLY A 311 -17.19 -18.45 -10.99
CA GLY A 311 -18.17 -18.81 -9.96
C GLY A 311 -18.72 -17.59 -9.22
N ILE A 312 -17.88 -16.62 -8.86
CA ILE A 312 -18.36 -15.35 -8.30
C ILE A 312 -19.25 -14.63 -9.30
N GLN A 313 -18.82 -14.50 -10.55
CA GLN A 313 -19.56 -13.76 -11.59
C GLN A 313 -20.94 -14.35 -11.88
N VAL A 314 -21.06 -15.68 -11.92
CA VAL A 314 -22.30 -16.38 -12.35
C VAL A 314 -23.22 -16.71 -11.18
N MET A 315 -22.66 -17.11 -10.03
CA MET A 315 -23.43 -17.69 -8.92
C MET A 315 -23.67 -16.74 -7.75
N VAL A 316 -23.01 -15.57 -7.74
CA VAL A 316 -23.18 -14.57 -6.68
C VAL A 316 -23.66 -13.27 -7.33
N PRO A 317 -24.88 -12.81 -7.04
CA PRO A 317 -25.37 -11.53 -7.57
C PRO A 317 -24.57 -10.38 -6.96
N ALA A 318 -24.21 -9.38 -7.77
CA ALA A 318 -23.57 -8.17 -7.29
C ALA A 318 -24.54 -7.41 -6.36
N ALA A 319 -24.14 -7.22 -5.12
CA ALA A 319 -24.96 -6.61 -4.09
C ALA A 319 -24.83 -5.08 -4.03
N ARG A 320 -23.69 -4.53 -4.52
CA ARG A 320 -23.42 -3.10 -4.52
C ARG A 320 -22.79 -2.67 -5.84
N ALA A 321 -23.41 -1.70 -6.52
CA ALA A 321 -22.81 -1.01 -7.65
C ALA A 321 -22.02 0.22 -7.18
N PRO A 322 -20.93 0.62 -7.85
CA PRO A 322 -20.21 1.86 -7.51
C PRO A 322 -21.12 3.06 -7.79
N LYS A 323 -21.09 4.06 -6.90
CA LYS A 323 -21.93 5.25 -7.03
C LYS A 323 -21.40 6.22 -8.08
N VAL A 324 -20.10 6.35 -8.21
CA VAL A 324 -19.47 7.38 -9.04
C VAL A 324 -18.45 6.77 -10.01
N TRP A 325 -17.46 6.05 -9.49
CA TRP A 325 -16.42 5.41 -10.28
C TRP A 325 -16.19 3.99 -9.76
N GLY A 326 -16.02 3.03 -10.66
CA GLY A 326 -15.83 1.64 -10.30
C GLY A 326 -14.76 0.96 -11.11
N VAL A 327 -14.09 0.00 -10.49
CA VAL A 327 -13.10 -0.87 -11.15
C VAL A 327 -13.77 -1.58 -12.32
N PRO A 328 -13.16 -1.53 -13.53
CA PRO A 328 -13.67 -2.28 -14.67
C PRO A 328 -13.47 -3.78 -14.47
N LEU A 329 -14.27 -4.58 -15.19
CA LEU A 329 -14.14 -6.04 -15.25
C LEU A 329 -14.14 -6.76 -13.89
N VAL A 330 -14.94 -6.29 -12.92
CA VAL A 330 -15.14 -7.03 -11.65
C VAL A 330 -15.99 -8.28 -11.95
N PRO A 331 -15.64 -9.49 -11.47
CA PRO A 331 -14.61 -9.82 -10.47
C PRO A 331 -13.20 -10.10 -11.02
N TRP A 332 -12.98 -10.07 -12.33
CA TRP A 332 -11.74 -10.52 -12.98
C TRP A 332 -10.51 -9.71 -12.58
N LEU A 333 -10.60 -8.39 -12.62
CA LEU A 333 -9.44 -7.53 -12.33
C LEU A 333 -9.00 -7.62 -10.86
N PRO A 334 -9.89 -7.56 -9.85
CA PRO A 334 -9.50 -7.80 -8.46
C PRO A 334 -8.99 -9.22 -8.21
N SER A 335 -9.61 -10.25 -8.82
CA SER A 335 -9.14 -11.64 -8.72
C SER A 335 -7.73 -11.81 -9.31
N LEU A 336 -7.45 -11.18 -10.44
CA LEU A 336 -6.12 -11.16 -11.05
C LEU A 336 -5.12 -10.41 -10.17
N SER A 337 -5.54 -9.32 -9.50
CA SER A 337 -4.71 -8.61 -8.53
C SER A 337 -4.32 -9.50 -7.35
N ILE A 338 -5.26 -10.27 -6.80
CA ILE A 338 -4.98 -11.27 -5.74
C ILE A 338 -3.94 -12.29 -6.24
N ALA A 339 -4.17 -12.87 -7.41
CA ALA A 339 -3.29 -13.89 -7.99
C ALA A 339 -1.87 -13.34 -8.25
N THR A 340 -1.76 -12.15 -8.82
CA THR A 340 -0.47 -11.52 -9.13
C THR A 340 0.30 -11.17 -7.85
N ASN A 341 -0.37 -10.59 -6.86
CA ASN A 341 0.30 -10.23 -5.60
C ASN A 341 0.81 -11.49 -4.86
N LEU A 342 0.01 -12.55 -4.76
CA LEU A 342 0.44 -13.82 -4.16
C LEU A 342 1.56 -14.49 -4.96
N PHE A 343 1.49 -14.46 -6.29
CA PHE A 343 2.54 -15.01 -7.15
C PHE A 343 3.88 -14.29 -6.95
N LEU A 344 3.87 -12.96 -6.91
CA LEU A 344 5.06 -12.15 -6.65
C LEU A 344 5.60 -12.39 -5.23
N MET A 345 4.73 -12.51 -4.21
CA MET A 345 5.15 -12.90 -2.87
C MET A 345 5.90 -14.25 -2.90
N GLY A 346 5.36 -15.25 -3.61
CA GLY A 346 6.01 -16.58 -3.76
C GLY A 346 7.39 -16.53 -4.43
N SER A 347 7.64 -15.51 -5.24
CA SER A 347 8.94 -15.33 -5.92
C SER A 347 10.04 -14.75 -5.02
N LEU A 348 9.71 -14.23 -3.82
CA LEU A 348 10.67 -13.61 -2.90
C LEU A 348 11.47 -14.61 -2.03
N GLY A 349 11.12 -15.89 -2.07
CA GLY A 349 11.80 -16.96 -1.35
C GLY A 349 11.29 -17.18 0.08
N SER A 350 11.60 -18.36 0.65
CA SER A 350 11.04 -18.84 1.92
C SER A 350 11.43 -18.00 3.15
N GLN A 351 12.63 -17.46 3.17
CA GLN A 351 13.09 -16.65 4.31
C GLN A 351 12.31 -15.34 4.49
N ALA A 352 11.88 -14.73 3.39
CA ALA A 352 11.05 -13.53 3.44
C ALA A 352 9.69 -13.83 4.07
N PHE A 353 9.08 -14.98 3.75
CA PHE A 353 7.83 -15.45 4.36
C PHE A 353 7.97 -15.77 5.84
N VAL A 354 9.05 -16.42 6.27
CA VAL A 354 9.28 -16.72 7.70
C VAL A 354 9.38 -15.44 8.50
N ARG A 355 10.14 -14.46 8.03
CA ARG A 355 10.27 -13.15 8.70
C ARG A 355 8.93 -12.40 8.73
N PHE A 356 8.22 -12.36 7.62
CA PHE A 356 6.88 -11.77 7.54
C PHE A 356 5.89 -12.45 8.48
N GLY A 357 5.86 -13.80 8.49
CA GLY A 357 5.00 -14.57 9.38
C GLY A 357 5.31 -14.33 10.87
N ALA A 358 6.59 -14.24 11.24
CA ALA A 358 7.01 -13.92 12.61
C ALA A 358 6.54 -12.51 13.02
N CYS A 359 6.75 -11.50 12.18
CA CYS A 359 6.28 -10.13 12.44
C CYS A 359 4.75 -10.08 12.57
N THR A 360 4.03 -10.72 11.66
CA THR A 360 2.55 -10.77 11.70
C THR A 360 2.05 -11.49 12.95
N ALA A 361 2.70 -12.57 13.37
CA ALA A 361 2.36 -13.29 14.60
C ALA A 361 2.56 -12.42 15.85
N ILE A 362 3.67 -11.69 15.93
CA ILE A 362 3.94 -10.74 17.03
C ILE A 362 2.85 -9.65 17.05
N MET A 363 2.50 -9.10 15.90
CA MET A 363 1.45 -8.08 15.78
C MET A 363 0.07 -8.63 16.18
N LEU A 364 -0.26 -9.86 15.82
CA LEU A 364 -1.51 -10.51 16.25
C LEU A 364 -1.55 -10.75 17.76
N ILE A 365 -0.44 -11.18 18.37
CA ILE A 365 -0.33 -11.31 19.83
C ILE A 365 -0.57 -9.94 20.48
N TYR A 366 0.07 -8.88 19.98
CA TYR A 366 -0.16 -7.53 20.48
C TYR A 366 -1.62 -7.10 20.31
N TYR A 367 -2.27 -7.41 19.19
CA TYR A 367 -3.69 -7.13 18.98
C TYR A 367 -4.57 -7.82 20.03
N VAL A 368 -4.32 -9.10 20.29
CA VAL A 368 -5.09 -9.87 21.29
C VAL A 368 -4.90 -9.32 22.70
N LEU A 369 -3.66 -8.92 23.04
CA LEU A 369 -3.33 -8.46 24.40
C LEU A 369 -3.76 -7.00 24.68
N VAL A 370 -3.70 -6.13 23.66
CA VAL A 370 -3.91 -4.68 23.81
C VAL A 370 -5.04 -4.17 22.93
N GLY A 371 -5.06 -4.56 21.66
CA GLY A 371 -5.99 -4.02 20.66
C GLY A 371 -7.45 -4.36 20.92
N LEU A 372 -7.74 -5.55 21.42
CA LEU A 372 -9.11 -5.94 21.76
C LEU A 372 -9.68 -5.09 22.91
N HIS A 373 -8.86 -4.74 23.92
CA HIS A 373 -9.29 -3.90 25.03
C HIS A 373 -9.53 -2.47 24.56
N ALA A 374 -8.61 -1.90 23.78
CA ALA A 374 -8.74 -0.55 23.24
C ALA A 374 -9.95 -0.40 22.30
N THR A 375 -10.27 -1.42 21.51
CA THR A 375 -11.44 -1.41 20.63
C THR A 375 -12.74 -1.47 21.43
N TYR A 376 -12.75 -2.21 22.53
CA TYR A 376 -13.90 -2.28 23.44
C TYR A 376 -14.16 -0.96 24.16
N ASP A 377 -13.11 -0.31 24.66
CA ASP A 377 -13.21 0.98 25.35
C ASP A 377 -13.73 2.08 24.41
N VAL A 378 -13.18 2.20 23.20
CA VAL A 378 -13.64 3.15 22.19
C VAL A 378 -15.10 2.90 21.78
N ALA A 379 -15.50 1.65 21.63
CA ALA A 379 -16.90 1.32 21.32
C ALA A 379 -17.87 1.69 22.45
N HIS A 380 -17.43 1.57 23.71
CA HIS A 380 -18.22 1.98 24.87
C HIS A 380 -18.32 3.49 25.00
N ASP A 381 -17.23 4.22 24.74
CA ASP A 381 -17.23 5.68 24.77
C ASP A 381 -18.16 6.27 23.70
N VAL A 382 -18.14 5.73 22.47
CA VAL A 382 -19.05 6.14 21.40
C VAL A 382 -20.51 5.85 21.74
N CYS A 383 -20.82 4.67 22.30
CA CYS A 383 -22.19 4.37 22.75
C CYS A 383 -22.66 5.31 23.86
N SER A 384 -21.77 5.67 24.80
CA SER A 384 -22.12 6.59 25.88
C SER A 384 -22.34 8.03 25.41
N GLU A 385 -21.57 8.47 24.39
CA GLU A 385 -21.79 9.80 23.78
C GLU A 385 -23.09 9.87 22.97
N ASP A 386 -23.46 8.80 22.26
CA ASP A 386 -24.72 8.74 21.52
C ASP A 386 -25.94 8.66 22.48
N GLU A 387 -25.84 7.93 23.58
CA GLU A 387 -26.87 7.94 24.64
C GLU A 387 -26.99 9.30 25.30
N LEU A 388 -25.88 10.03 25.51
CA LEU A 388 -25.92 11.39 26.08
C LEU A 388 -26.51 12.43 25.11
N LYS A 389 -26.31 12.27 23.81
CA LYS A 389 -26.95 13.15 22.81
C LYS A 389 -28.46 12.90 22.72
N ASP A 390 -28.86 11.62 22.72
CA ASP A 390 -30.28 11.23 22.68
C ASP A 390 -31.02 11.76 23.94
N TYR A 391 -30.34 11.78 25.11
CA TYR A 391 -30.88 12.35 26.34
C TYR A 391 -30.92 13.90 26.32
N GLY A 392 -29.97 14.53 25.62
CA GLY A 392 -29.93 15.98 25.40
C GLY A 392 -31.07 16.45 24.48
N ASP A 393 -31.29 15.78 23.37
CA ASP A 393 -32.34 16.07 22.40
C ASP A 393 -33.75 15.87 23.01
N THR A 394 -33.94 14.81 23.79
CA THR A 394 -35.23 14.59 24.52
C THR A 394 -35.47 15.61 25.62
N ALA A 395 -34.42 16.15 26.26
CA ALA A 395 -34.56 17.18 27.29
C ALA A 395 -34.89 18.57 26.70
N ASP A 396 -34.35 18.86 25.49
CA ASP A 396 -34.67 20.12 24.79
C ASP A 396 -36.07 20.08 24.16
N ASP A 397 -36.55 18.93 23.67
CA ASP A 397 -37.92 18.76 23.19
C ASP A 397 -38.94 18.92 24.34
N ASP A 398 -38.69 18.36 25.53
CA ASP A 398 -39.53 18.50 26.73
C ASP A 398 -39.53 19.92 27.26
N ALA A 399 -38.43 20.65 27.16
CA ALA A 399 -38.35 22.07 27.51
C ALA A 399 -39.07 22.96 26.48
N GLY A 400 -38.98 22.63 25.19
CA GLY A 400 -39.70 23.31 24.11
C GLY A 400 -41.21 23.12 24.22
N GLU A 401 -41.70 21.91 24.54
CA GLU A 401 -43.11 21.63 24.72
C GLU A 401 -43.71 22.32 25.93
N LYS A 402 -42.98 22.38 27.05
CA LYS A 402 -43.37 23.15 28.26
C LYS A 402 -43.38 24.66 28.04
N ALA A 403 -42.46 25.18 27.22
CA ALA A 403 -42.45 26.61 26.85
C ALA A 403 -43.63 26.95 25.91
N ALA A 404 -43.95 26.10 24.95
CA ALA A 404 -45.08 26.26 24.04
C ALA A 404 -46.44 26.18 24.79
N ALA A 405 -46.58 25.26 25.73
CA ALA A 405 -47.76 25.15 26.58
C ALA A 405 -47.97 26.40 27.44
N LYS A 406 -46.87 26.97 28.00
CA LYS A 406 -46.92 28.17 28.80
C LYS A 406 -47.29 29.43 28.01
N THR A 407 -46.87 29.51 26.75
CA THR A 407 -47.23 30.60 25.83
C THR A 407 -48.71 30.52 25.44
N ALA A 408 -49.23 29.31 25.18
CA ALA A 408 -50.64 29.08 24.84
C ALA A 408 -51.59 29.42 26.01
N ASP A 409 -51.17 29.16 27.23
CA ASP A 409 -51.96 29.55 28.44
C ASP A 409 -51.96 31.06 28.68
N VAL A 410 -50.86 31.77 28.38
CA VAL A 410 -50.78 33.22 28.44
C VAL A 410 -51.66 33.88 27.37
N GLU A 411 -51.70 33.33 26.18
CA GLU A 411 -52.53 33.84 25.09
C GLU A 411 -54.03 33.62 25.31
N LYS A 412 -54.41 32.51 25.95
CA LYS A 412 -55.80 32.28 26.41
C LYS A 412 -56.22 33.20 27.55
N ALA A 413 -55.30 33.51 28.46
CA ALA A 413 -55.58 34.45 29.56
C ALA A 413 -55.79 35.91 29.07
N SER A 414 -54.98 36.30 28.03
CA SER A 414 -55.11 37.64 27.42
C SER A 414 -56.38 37.82 26.57
N ALA A 415 -56.89 36.75 25.98
CA ALA A 415 -58.12 36.74 25.16
C ALA A 415 -59.42 36.75 26.01
N GLY A 416 -59.30 36.40 27.28
CA GLY A 416 -60.47 36.41 28.24
C GLY A 416 -60.77 37.75 28.90
N GLU A 417 -59.88 38.75 28.88
CA GLU A 417 -60.08 40.08 29.53
C GLU A 417 -60.57 41.16 28.55
N GLY A 418 -60.81 40.90 27.29
CA GLY A 418 -61.31 41.88 26.30
C GLY A 418 -62.81 41.87 26.07
N GLY A 419 -63.60 41.24 26.95
CA GLY A 419 -65.07 41.14 26.85
C GLY A 419 -65.83 41.54 28.06
N ARG A 420 -65.68 42.79 28.49
CA ARG A 420 -66.65 43.50 29.34
C ARG A 420 -66.61 45.01 29.09
#